data_71abfa111c0b530330857899515001fd
#
_entry.id   71abfa111c0b530330857899515001fd
#
_cell.length_a   1.000
_cell.length_b   1.000
_cell.length_c   1.000
_cell.angle_alpha   90.00
_cell.angle_beta   90.00
_cell.angle_gamma   90.00
#
_symmetry.space_group_name_H-M   'P 1'
#
loop_
_entity.id
_entity.type
_entity.pdbx_description
1 polymer ?
#
loop_
_entity_poly.entity_id
_entity_poly.type
_entity_poly.pdbx_seq_one_letter_code
_entity_poly.pdbx_strand_id
1 'polypeptide(L)'
;LLKNEENEKKRKILLYTSLFINLSFLGFFKYYNFFLENFVEAFSLFGVKLNIETLNIILPVGISFYTFQTLSYTIDVYQRKLEPTKDLIAFASFVTFFPQLVAGPIERATDLLPQFYKKRVFDYHKAVDGLRQILWGLFKKIVIADNCAQFANIIFNNSADYSGSTLVLGAIFFAFQIYGDFSDILI
;
A
#
# COMPACT_ATOMS: atom_id res chain seq x y z
N LEU A 1 -16.63 20.16 -1.82
CA LEU A 1 -16.53 20.82 -3.14
C LEU A 1 -16.99 19.86 -4.25
N LEU A 2 -16.39 18.68 -4.44
CA LEU A 2 -16.74 17.73 -5.50
C LEU A 2 -18.21 17.28 -5.49
N LYS A 3 -18.85 17.14 -4.32
CA LYS A 3 -20.27 16.73 -4.21
C LYS A 3 -21.23 17.80 -4.71
N ASN A 4 -20.98 19.06 -4.39
CA ASN A 4 -21.89 20.16 -4.62
C ASN A 4 -21.71 20.85 -5.99
N GLU A 5 -20.69 20.44 -6.75
CA GLU A 5 -20.39 21.02 -8.04
C GLU A 5 -21.11 20.21 -9.14
N GLU A 6 -21.98 20.86 -9.90
CA GLU A 6 -22.70 20.26 -11.02
C GLU A 6 -21.93 20.34 -12.33
N ASN A 7 -21.02 21.31 -12.45
CA ASN A 7 -20.23 21.49 -13.66
C ASN A 7 -19.15 20.42 -13.78
N GLU A 8 -19.29 19.55 -14.76
CA GLU A 8 -18.36 18.43 -14.97
C GLU A 8 -16.90 18.88 -15.19
N LYS A 9 -16.67 20.02 -15.86
CA LYS A 9 -15.31 20.53 -16.08
C LYS A 9 -14.65 20.91 -14.76
N LYS A 10 -15.40 21.60 -13.87
CA LYS A 10 -14.88 21.98 -12.55
C LYS A 10 -14.65 20.74 -11.66
N ARG A 11 -15.52 19.74 -11.74
CA ARG A 11 -15.34 18.47 -11.03
C ARG A 11 -14.07 17.75 -11.46
N LYS A 12 -13.78 17.70 -12.75
CA LYS A 12 -12.54 17.13 -13.28
C LYS A 12 -11.32 17.89 -12.81
N ILE A 13 -11.37 19.24 -12.82
CA ILE A 13 -10.27 20.07 -12.33
C ILE A 13 -10.00 19.78 -10.85
N LEU A 14 -11.03 19.73 -10.01
CA LEU A 14 -10.89 19.41 -8.58
C LEU A 14 -10.30 18.01 -8.36
N LEU A 15 -10.73 17.01 -9.14
CA LEU A 15 -10.16 15.68 -9.09
C LEU A 15 -8.66 15.71 -9.45
N TYR A 16 -8.30 16.27 -10.61
CA TYR A 16 -6.90 16.34 -11.03
C TYR A 16 -6.02 17.13 -10.07
N THR A 17 -6.54 18.21 -9.48
CA THR A 17 -5.80 18.95 -8.44
C THR A 17 -5.53 18.07 -7.23
N SER A 18 -6.53 17.33 -6.74
CA SER A 18 -6.34 16.41 -5.62
C SER A 18 -5.36 15.29 -5.94
N LEU A 19 -5.47 14.68 -7.12
CA LEU A 19 -4.54 13.65 -7.60
C LEU A 19 -3.11 14.20 -7.67
N PHE A 20 -2.95 15.37 -8.27
CA PHE A 20 -1.65 16.02 -8.41
C PHE A 20 -0.99 16.29 -7.05
N ILE A 21 -1.74 16.86 -6.09
CA ILE A 21 -1.21 17.12 -4.75
C ILE A 21 -0.76 15.82 -4.06
N ASN A 22 -1.61 14.79 -4.05
CA ASN A 22 -1.28 13.51 -3.39
C ASN A 22 -0.06 12.84 -4.04
N LEU A 23 0.00 12.81 -5.37
CA LEU A 23 1.12 12.21 -6.11
C LEU A 23 2.40 13.05 -5.97
N SER A 24 2.30 14.38 -5.87
CA SER A 24 3.46 15.25 -5.63
C SER A 24 4.07 14.98 -4.24
N PHE A 25 3.26 14.83 -3.20
CA PHE A 25 3.75 14.44 -1.88
C PHE A 25 4.43 13.06 -1.92
N LEU A 26 3.79 12.07 -2.55
CA LEU A 26 4.39 10.75 -2.69
C LEU A 26 5.71 10.80 -3.49
N GLY A 27 5.72 11.56 -4.58
CA GLY A 27 6.90 11.77 -5.42
C GLY A 27 8.05 12.41 -4.65
N PHE A 28 7.74 13.45 -3.87
CA PHE A 28 8.73 14.14 -3.06
C PHE A 28 9.34 13.23 -1.98
N PHE A 29 8.52 12.60 -1.15
CA PHE A 29 9.05 11.81 -0.03
C PHE A 29 9.70 10.50 -0.48
N LYS A 30 9.19 9.84 -1.51
CA LYS A 30 9.64 8.50 -1.89
C LYS A 30 10.68 8.51 -3.02
N TYR A 31 10.56 9.44 -3.96
CA TYR A 31 11.32 9.37 -5.20
C TYR A 31 12.27 10.55 -5.44
N TYR A 32 12.32 11.53 -4.52
CA TYR A 32 13.18 12.71 -4.70
C TYR A 32 14.64 12.33 -4.94
N ASN A 33 15.25 11.57 -4.03
CA ASN A 33 16.64 11.17 -4.16
C ASN A 33 16.90 10.29 -5.41
N PHE A 34 15.97 9.38 -5.71
CA PHE A 34 16.06 8.56 -6.92
C PHE A 34 16.11 9.41 -8.19
N PHE A 35 15.24 10.40 -8.33
CA PHE A 35 15.26 11.28 -9.49
C PHE A 35 16.48 12.18 -9.50
N LEU A 36 16.92 12.65 -8.33
CA LEU A 36 18.10 13.49 -8.22
C LEU A 36 19.38 12.73 -8.65
N GLU A 37 19.57 11.51 -8.15
CA GLU A 37 20.73 10.67 -8.48
C GLU A 37 20.76 10.36 -9.99
N ASN A 38 19.63 9.92 -10.56
CA ASN A 38 19.54 9.66 -12.00
C ASN A 38 19.77 10.93 -12.83
N PHE A 39 19.30 12.10 -12.35
CA PHE A 39 19.54 13.37 -13.01
C PHE A 39 21.03 13.74 -13.02
N VAL A 40 21.70 13.63 -11.86
CA VAL A 40 23.15 13.87 -11.75
C VAL A 40 23.94 12.93 -12.65
N GLU A 41 23.57 11.65 -12.67
CA GLU A 41 24.21 10.66 -13.53
C GLU A 41 24.03 10.99 -15.02
N ALA A 42 22.82 11.34 -15.44
CA ALA A 42 22.53 11.74 -16.82
C ALA A 42 23.36 12.95 -17.25
N PHE A 43 23.50 13.96 -16.40
CA PHE A 43 24.32 15.14 -16.71
C PHE A 43 25.82 14.86 -16.70
N SER A 44 26.27 13.88 -15.90
CA SER A 44 27.68 13.44 -15.92
C SER A 44 28.07 12.83 -17.26
N LEU A 45 27.15 12.18 -17.97
CA LEU A 45 27.38 11.67 -19.35
C LEU A 45 27.61 12.79 -20.36
N PHE A 46 27.10 13.99 -20.10
CA PHE A 46 27.38 15.20 -20.93
C PHE A 46 28.59 15.99 -20.45
N GLY A 47 29.39 15.43 -19.51
CA GLY A 47 30.61 16.06 -19.01
C GLY A 47 30.38 17.17 -17.96
N VAL A 48 29.14 17.34 -17.47
CA VAL A 48 28.81 18.31 -16.43
C VAL A 48 28.78 17.61 -15.06
N LYS A 49 29.75 17.92 -14.19
CA LYS A 49 29.75 17.44 -12.80
C LYS A 49 28.84 18.33 -11.94
N LEU A 50 27.63 17.84 -11.64
CA LEU A 50 26.74 18.47 -10.70
C LEU A 50 27.04 17.94 -9.29
N ASN A 51 27.42 18.83 -8.39
CA ASN A 51 27.65 18.49 -6.98
C ASN A 51 26.38 18.84 -6.18
N ILE A 52 25.42 17.93 -6.17
CA ILE A 52 24.13 18.13 -5.49
C ILE A 52 24.09 17.15 -4.31
N GLU A 53 23.86 17.68 -3.11
CA GLU A 53 23.71 16.86 -1.91
C GLU A 53 22.30 16.20 -1.90
N THR A 54 22.28 14.91 -1.62
CA THR A 54 21.02 14.18 -1.40
C THR A 54 20.38 14.63 -0.08
N LEU A 55 19.07 14.80 -0.06
CA LEU A 55 18.36 15.13 1.16
C LEU A 55 18.14 13.88 2.03
N ASN A 56 18.43 13.98 3.32
CA ASN A 56 18.05 12.97 4.30
C ASN A 56 16.55 13.05 4.59
N ILE A 57 15.73 12.57 3.66
CA ILE A 57 14.27 12.56 3.79
C ILE A 57 13.88 11.32 4.59
N ILE A 58 13.35 11.54 5.81
CA ILE A 58 12.75 10.46 6.59
C ILE A 58 11.45 10.06 5.91
N LEU A 59 11.41 8.84 5.37
CA LEU A 59 10.23 8.31 4.70
C LEU A 59 9.14 8.02 5.75
N PRO A 60 7.99 8.69 5.69
CA PRO A 60 6.88 8.39 6.60
C PRO A 60 6.38 6.95 6.37
N VAL A 61 6.23 6.20 7.46
CA VAL A 61 5.72 4.82 7.40
C VAL A 61 4.34 4.79 6.75
N GLY A 62 4.17 3.92 5.76
CA GLY A 62 2.89 3.76 5.08
C GLY A 62 2.53 4.84 4.07
N ILE A 63 3.45 5.75 3.67
CA ILE A 63 3.13 6.87 2.75
C ILE A 63 2.45 6.41 1.47
N SER A 64 2.86 5.30 0.89
CA SER A 64 2.22 4.75 -0.31
C SER A 64 0.79 4.30 -0.02
N PHE A 65 0.57 3.62 1.12
CA PHE A 65 -0.74 3.10 1.49
C PHE A 65 -1.76 4.22 1.73
N TYR A 66 -1.45 5.19 2.58
CA TYR A 66 -2.41 6.26 2.84
C TYR A 66 -2.58 7.21 1.64
N THR A 67 -1.58 7.34 0.79
CA THR A 67 -1.75 8.07 -0.48
C THR A 67 -2.76 7.35 -1.38
N PHE A 68 -2.64 6.03 -1.56
CA PHE A 68 -3.61 5.28 -2.36
C PHE A 68 -5.01 5.25 -1.73
N GLN A 69 -5.12 5.20 -0.39
CA GLN A 69 -6.40 5.33 0.30
C GLN A 69 -7.08 6.67 0.02
N THR A 70 -6.34 7.78 0.14
CA THR A 70 -6.88 9.13 -0.12
C THR A 70 -7.23 9.32 -1.60
N LEU A 71 -6.43 8.76 -2.51
CA LEU A 71 -6.73 8.75 -3.95
C LEU A 71 -8.01 7.97 -4.26
N SER A 72 -8.14 6.76 -3.72
CA SER A 72 -9.33 5.91 -3.86
C SER A 72 -10.58 6.62 -3.35
N TYR A 73 -10.50 7.21 -2.15
CA TYR A 73 -11.59 8.01 -1.57
C TYR A 73 -12.01 9.16 -2.50
N THR A 74 -11.04 9.93 -3.03
CA THR A 74 -11.34 11.07 -3.91
C THR A 74 -11.99 10.61 -5.21
N ILE A 75 -11.53 9.49 -5.77
CA ILE A 75 -12.10 8.90 -6.99
C ILE A 75 -13.53 8.39 -6.74
N ASP A 76 -13.78 7.70 -5.61
CA ASP A 76 -15.11 7.19 -5.26
C ASP A 76 -16.12 8.33 -5.04
N VAL A 77 -15.68 9.43 -4.42
CA VAL A 77 -16.50 10.66 -4.29
C VAL A 77 -16.76 11.29 -5.66
N TYR A 78 -15.76 11.36 -6.53
CA TYR A 78 -15.93 11.87 -7.90
C TYR A 78 -16.91 11.01 -8.71
N GLN A 79 -16.83 9.69 -8.58
CA GLN A 79 -17.74 8.73 -9.24
C GLN A 79 -19.13 8.67 -8.59
N ARG A 80 -19.39 9.45 -7.54
CA ARG A 80 -20.64 9.43 -6.75
C ARG A 80 -20.96 8.09 -6.11
N LYS A 81 -19.95 7.24 -5.88
CA LYS A 81 -20.09 5.96 -5.19
C LYS A 81 -20.08 6.12 -3.67
N LEU A 82 -19.45 7.20 -3.20
CA LEU A 82 -19.32 7.50 -1.78
C LEU A 82 -19.72 8.96 -1.52
N GLU A 83 -20.49 9.18 -0.44
CA GLU A 83 -20.72 10.51 0.05
C GLU A 83 -19.51 11.01 0.85
N PRO A 84 -19.04 12.27 0.57
CA PRO A 84 -17.91 12.81 1.30
C PRO A 84 -18.26 13.01 2.77
N THR A 85 -17.40 12.48 3.65
CA THR A 85 -17.54 12.71 5.08
C THR A 85 -17.21 14.16 5.43
N LYS A 86 -17.96 14.72 6.40
CA LYS A 86 -17.65 16.00 7.03
C LYS A 86 -16.90 15.83 8.36
N ASP A 87 -16.82 14.59 8.83
CA ASP A 87 -16.17 14.24 10.08
C ASP A 87 -14.68 13.99 9.82
N LEU A 88 -13.85 14.95 10.24
CA LEU A 88 -12.39 14.88 10.11
C LEU A 88 -11.79 13.76 10.98
N ILE A 89 -12.41 13.44 12.13
CA ILE A 89 -11.93 12.41 13.04
C ILE A 89 -12.15 11.03 12.39
N ALA A 90 -13.34 10.79 11.84
CA ALA A 90 -13.62 9.54 11.13
C ALA A 90 -12.72 9.37 9.89
N PHE A 91 -12.50 10.45 9.15
CA PHE A 91 -11.60 10.42 7.98
C PHE A 91 -10.14 10.16 8.39
N ALA A 92 -9.64 10.86 9.42
CA ALA A 92 -8.30 10.63 9.94
C ALA A 92 -8.14 9.18 10.44
N SER A 93 -9.14 8.67 11.17
CA SER A 93 -9.13 7.27 11.64
C SER A 93 -9.12 6.26 10.49
N PHE A 94 -9.82 6.54 9.39
CA PHE A 94 -9.78 5.73 8.17
C PHE A 94 -8.38 5.71 7.55
N VAL A 95 -7.75 6.90 7.39
CA VAL A 95 -6.43 7.01 6.73
C VAL A 95 -5.31 6.44 7.60
N THR A 96 -5.40 6.63 8.94
CA THR A 96 -4.37 6.17 9.88
C THR A 96 -4.65 4.79 10.50
N PHE A 97 -5.59 4.03 9.93
CA PHE A 97 -5.95 2.72 10.45
C PHE A 97 -4.75 1.76 10.39
N PHE A 98 -4.11 1.58 11.54
CA PHE A 98 -2.78 0.95 11.63
C PHE A 98 -2.70 -0.48 11.03
N PRO A 99 -3.75 -1.33 11.08
CA PRO A 99 -3.65 -2.67 10.50
C PRO A 99 -3.39 -2.67 8.98
N GLN A 100 -3.71 -1.55 8.30
CA GLN A 100 -3.50 -1.41 6.86
C GLN A 100 -2.18 -0.74 6.50
N LEU A 101 -1.60 0.09 7.40
CA LEU A 101 -0.47 0.97 7.07
C LEU A 101 0.82 0.21 6.74
N VAL A 102 1.02 -0.98 7.26
CA VAL A 102 2.27 -1.74 7.11
C VAL A 102 2.18 -2.80 6.01
N ALA A 103 1.16 -3.65 6.06
CA ALA A 103 1.04 -4.79 5.14
C ALA A 103 -0.43 -5.25 4.95
N GLY A 104 -1.42 -4.45 5.37
CA GLY A 104 -2.82 -4.80 5.23
C GLY A 104 -3.36 -4.59 3.81
N PRO A 105 -4.53 -5.17 3.49
CA PRO A 105 -5.24 -4.87 2.26
C PRO A 105 -5.65 -3.40 2.25
N ILE A 106 -5.59 -2.77 1.07
CA ILE A 106 -6.10 -1.42 0.90
C ILE A 106 -7.62 -1.50 0.87
N GLU A 107 -8.23 -1.29 2.05
CA GLU A 107 -9.68 -1.26 2.17
C GLU A 107 -10.27 -0.02 1.49
N ARG A 108 -11.40 -0.20 0.83
CA ARG A 108 -12.11 0.93 0.23
C ARG A 108 -12.81 1.76 1.30
N ALA A 109 -12.84 3.06 1.08
CA ALA A 109 -13.56 3.97 1.98
C ALA A 109 -15.05 3.66 2.05
N THR A 110 -15.64 3.09 0.99
CA THR A 110 -17.04 2.62 0.95
C THR A 110 -17.33 1.58 2.02
N ASP A 111 -16.36 0.74 2.38
CA ASP A 111 -16.54 -0.39 3.27
C ASP A 111 -16.05 -0.09 4.69
N LEU A 112 -14.91 0.57 4.83
CA LEU A 112 -14.29 0.83 6.13
C LEU A 112 -14.86 2.09 6.80
N LEU A 113 -15.06 3.20 6.08
CA LEU A 113 -15.49 4.47 6.66
C LEU A 113 -16.83 4.38 7.39
N PRO A 114 -17.87 3.68 6.88
CA PRO A 114 -19.13 3.53 7.61
C PRO A 114 -19.01 2.77 8.93
N GLN A 115 -17.96 1.96 9.10
CA GLN A 115 -17.74 1.19 10.31
C GLN A 115 -17.33 2.08 11.50
N PHE A 116 -16.73 3.25 11.25
CA PHE A 116 -16.38 4.21 12.30
C PHE A 116 -17.60 4.93 12.88
N TYR A 117 -18.71 4.97 12.15
CA TYR A 117 -19.96 5.58 12.63
C TYR A 117 -20.87 4.59 13.38
N LYS A 118 -20.65 3.28 13.20
CA LYS A 118 -21.49 2.27 13.83
C LYS A 118 -21.04 2.02 15.27
N LYS A 119 -21.99 2.09 16.22
CA LYS A 119 -21.73 1.64 17.59
C LYS A 119 -21.44 0.14 17.59
N ARG A 120 -20.28 -0.22 18.11
CA ARG A 120 -19.85 -1.63 18.19
C ARG A 120 -20.44 -2.26 19.45
N VAL A 121 -21.03 -3.43 19.27
CA VAL A 121 -21.49 -4.29 20.36
C VAL A 121 -20.65 -5.57 20.31
N PHE A 122 -20.13 -5.99 21.45
CA PHE A 122 -19.34 -7.21 21.52
C PHE A 122 -20.23 -8.42 21.24
N ASP A 123 -19.81 -9.25 20.30
CA ASP A 123 -20.46 -10.51 19.92
C ASP A 123 -19.42 -11.64 20.10
N TYR A 124 -19.69 -12.52 21.06
CA TYR A 124 -18.78 -13.62 21.39
C TYR A 124 -18.55 -14.56 20.20
N HIS A 125 -19.58 -14.89 19.44
CA HIS A 125 -19.44 -15.81 18.31
C HIS A 125 -18.57 -15.22 17.21
N LYS A 126 -18.77 -13.95 16.89
CA LYS A 126 -17.93 -13.24 15.93
C LYS A 126 -16.49 -13.07 16.42
N ALA A 127 -16.29 -12.84 17.71
CA ALA A 127 -14.97 -12.73 18.29
C ALA A 127 -14.19 -14.07 18.19
N VAL A 128 -14.85 -15.19 18.51
CA VAL A 128 -14.26 -16.53 18.40
C VAL A 128 -13.93 -16.87 16.95
N ASP A 129 -14.84 -16.53 16.03
CA ASP A 129 -14.61 -16.78 14.60
C ASP A 129 -13.44 -15.95 14.07
N GLY A 130 -13.38 -14.66 14.41
CA GLY A 130 -12.24 -13.80 14.08
C GLY A 130 -10.91 -14.31 14.63
N LEU A 131 -10.90 -14.78 15.89
CA LEU A 131 -9.68 -15.38 16.48
C LEU A 131 -9.23 -16.65 15.76
N ARG A 132 -10.17 -17.48 15.31
CA ARG A 132 -9.87 -18.68 14.50
C ARG A 132 -9.26 -18.27 13.15
N GLN A 133 -9.80 -17.25 12.51
CA GLN A 133 -9.25 -16.73 11.26
C GLN A 133 -7.82 -16.21 11.45
N ILE A 134 -7.58 -15.41 12.49
CA ILE A 134 -6.24 -14.93 12.86
C ILE A 134 -5.28 -16.10 13.08
N LEU A 135 -5.69 -17.11 13.84
CA LEU A 135 -4.86 -18.28 14.09
C LEU A 135 -4.52 -19.05 12.81
N TRP A 136 -5.50 -19.20 11.93
CA TRP A 136 -5.29 -19.84 10.62
C TRP A 136 -4.33 -19.03 9.74
N GLY A 137 -4.44 -17.71 9.78
CA GLY A 137 -3.52 -16.81 9.13
C GLY A 137 -2.09 -16.94 9.63
N LEU A 138 -1.90 -16.84 10.93
CA LEU A 138 -0.59 -17.03 11.56
C LEU A 138 0.02 -18.40 11.22
N PHE A 139 -0.79 -19.46 11.16
CA PHE A 139 -0.32 -20.78 10.75
C PHE A 139 0.22 -20.75 9.31
N LYS A 140 -0.51 -20.19 8.35
CA LYS A 140 -0.05 -20.05 6.96
C LYS A 140 1.23 -19.22 6.86
N LYS A 141 1.30 -18.12 7.60
CA LYS A 141 2.47 -17.25 7.62
C LYS A 141 3.69 -17.99 8.17
N ILE A 142 3.60 -18.51 9.39
CA ILE A 142 4.76 -19.05 10.11
C ILE A 142 5.17 -20.42 9.57
N VAL A 143 4.19 -21.29 9.27
CA VAL A 143 4.49 -22.67 8.89
C VAL A 143 4.71 -22.84 7.39
N ILE A 144 3.98 -22.10 6.56
CA ILE A 144 4.10 -22.25 5.10
C ILE A 144 5.01 -21.16 4.52
N ALA A 145 4.65 -19.89 4.67
CA ALA A 145 5.34 -18.79 3.98
C ALA A 145 6.80 -18.67 4.43
N ASP A 146 7.06 -18.58 5.73
CA ASP A 146 8.41 -18.35 6.25
C ASP A 146 9.35 -19.53 5.97
N ASN A 147 8.86 -20.76 5.99
CA ASN A 147 9.67 -21.93 5.61
C ASN A 147 9.95 -21.95 4.09
N CYS A 148 8.94 -21.66 3.25
CA CYS A 148 9.14 -21.56 1.81
C CYS A 148 10.11 -20.44 1.45
N ALA A 149 10.04 -19.30 2.17
CA ALA A 149 10.93 -18.16 1.98
C ALA A 149 12.41 -18.52 2.19
N GLN A 150 12.72 -19.35 3.20
CA GLN A 150 14.10 -19.78 3.46
C GLN A 150 14.68 -20.52 2.25
N PHE A 151 13.93 -21.50 1.71
CA PHE A 151 14.38 -22.27 0.55
C PHE A 151 14.45 -21.39 -0.72
N ALA A 152 13.45 -20.55 -0.97
CA ALA A 152 13.44 -19.64 -2.10
C ALA A 152 14.65 -18.69 -2.06
N ASN A 153 14.95 -18.09 -0.90
CA ASN A 153 16.06 -17.17 -0.71
C ASN A 153 17.41 -17.85 -0.93
N ILE A 154 17.61 -19.07 -0.39
CA ILE A 154 18.86 -19.84 -0.59
C ILE A 154 19.09 -20.08 -2.09
N ILE A 155 18.05 -20.50 -2.80
CA ILE A 155 18.15 -20.85 -4.23
C ILE A 155 18.41 -19.59 -5.07
N PHE A 156 17.66 -18.52 -4.85
CA PHE A 156 17.78 -17.31 -5.67
C PHE A 156 19.02 -16.49 -5.38
N ASN A 157 19.48 -16.43 -4.11
CA ASN A 157 20.71 -15.73 -3.77
C ASN A 157 21.97 -16.39 -4.36
N ASN A 158 21.90 -17.69 -4.66
CA ASN A 158 23.00 -18.46 -5.25
C ASN A 158 22.60 -19.05 -6.61
N SER A 159 21.81 -18.33 -7.38
CA SER A 159 21.19 -18.81 -8.63
C SER A 159 22.20 -19.30 -9.67
N ALA A 160 23.43 -18.77 -9.67
CA ALA A 160 24.50 -19.20 -10.58
C ALA A 160 25.03 -20.61 -10.30
N ASP A 161 24.89 -21.09 -9.05
CA ASP A 161 25.43 -22.38 -8.60
C ASP A 161 24.41 -23.53 -8.73
N TYR A 162 23.15 -23.22 -9.04
CA TYR A 162 22.08 -24.20 -9.08
C TYR A 162 21.65 -24.57 -10.51
N SER A 163 21.23 -25.82 -10.67
CA SER A 163 20.66 -26.31 -11.92
C SER A 163 19.29 -25.66 -12.22
N GLY A 164 18.88 -25.63 -13.49
CA GLY A 164 17.59 -25.09 -13.91
C GLY A 164 16.40 -25.74 -13.20
N SER A 165 16.45 -27.03 -12.90
CA SER A 165 15.41 -27.74 -12.13
C SER A 165 15.30 -27.21 -10.70
N THR A 166 16.42 -26.91 -10.06
CA THR A 166 16.46 -26.30 -8.72
C THR A 166 15.89 -24.88 -8.72
N LEU A 167 16.18 -24.08 -9.76
CA LEU A 167 15.60 -22.75 -9.92
C LEU A 167 14.08 -22.81 -10.10
N VAL A 168 13.56 -23.80 -10.84
CA VAL A 168 12.09 -24.03 -10.94
C VAL A 168 11.51 -24.37 -9.57
N LEU A 169 12.17 -25.21 -8.77
CA LEU A 169 11.75 -25.52 -7.42
C LEU A 169 11.75 -24.26 -6.53
N GLY A 170 12.76 -23.41 -6.64
CA GLY A 170 12.83 -22.11 -5.99
C GLY A 170 11.62 -21.20 -6.33
N ALA A 171 11.23 -21.19 -7.61
CA ALA A 171 10.06 -20.42 -8.04
C ALA A 171 8.74 -20.98 -7.45
N ILE A 172 8.64 -22.30 -7.30
CA ILE A 172 7.49 -22.94 -6.64
C ILE A 172 7.45 -22.55 -5.15
N PHE A 173 8.56 -22.62 -4.43
CA PHE A 173 8.63 -22.17 -3.03
C PHE A 173 8.26 -20.69 -2.90
N PHE A 174 8.75 -19.84 -3.81
CA PHE A 174 8.41 -18.42 -3.83
C PHE A 174 6.91 -18.18 -4.07
N ALA A 175 6.27 -18.96 -4.94
CA ALA A 175 4.82 -18.89 -5.15
C ALA A 175 4.04 -19.26 -3.88
N PHE A 176 4.45 -20.32 -3.16
CA PHE A 176 3.84 -20.69 -1.88
C PHE A 176 4.10 -19.66 -0.77
N GLN A 177 5.28 -19.05 -0.75
CA GLN A 177 5.56 -17.93 0.14
C GLN A 177 4.60 -16.78 -0.10
N ILE A 178 4.45 -16.30 -1.35
CA ILE A 178 3.53 -15.22 -1.70
C ILE A 178 2.09 -15.61 -1.33
N TYR A 179 1.67 -16.84 -1.65
CA TYR A 179 0.33 -17.31 -1.28
C TYR A 179 0.11 -17.26 0.23
N GLY A 180 1.06 -17.75 1.03
CA GLY A 180 0.96 -17.73 2.49
C GLY A 180 0.96 -16.31 3.06
N ASP A 181 1.78 -15.41 2.53
CA ASP A 181 1.86 -14.03 2.97
C ASP A 181 0.60 -13.21 2.66
N PHE A 182 -0.02 -13.43 1.50
CA PHE A 182 -1.17 -12.63 1.05
C PHE A 182 -2.53 -13.26 1.31
N SER A 183 -2.62 -14.58 1.47
CA SER A 183 -3.91 -15.23 1.68
C SER A 183 -4.57 -14.89 3.02
N ASP A 184 -3.81 -14.39 4.00
CA ASP A 184 -4.30 -13.96 5.31
C ASP A 184 -4.90 -12.57 5.27
N ILE A 185 -4.54 -11.79 4.27
CA ILE A 185 -4.99 -10.42 4.06
C ILE A 185 -6.41 -10.38 3.47
N LEU A 186 -6.85 -11.48 2.88
CA LEU A 186 -8.13 -11.58 2.16
C LEU A 186 -9.28 -12.18 3.00
N ILE A 187 -9.05 -12.50 4.28
CA ILE A 187 -10.05 -13.03 5.22
C ILE A 187 -10.41 -11.97 6.25
#